data_3d3fdbe47418f9d52748b191826ecc9d
#
_entry.id   3d3fdbe47418f9d52748b191826ecc9d
#
_cell.length_a   1.000
_cell.length_b   1.000
_cell.length_c   1.000
_cell.angle_alpha   90.00
_cell.angle_beta   90.00
_cell.angle_gamma   90.00
#
_symmetry.space_group_name_H-M   'P 1'
#
loop_
_entity.id
_entity.type
_entity.pdbx_description
1 polymer ?
#
loop_
_entity_poly.entity_id
_entity_poly.type
_entity_poly.pdbx_seq_one_letter_code
_entity_poly.pdbx_strand_id
1 'polypeptide(L)'
;MVIKVMTQHHYWVVPPSLLIILASFFSVSQASATFSGWGIVNMEGAIIDSACAISSESRDQTIDMDTVPTGEIIQEGFGRSKPFSIKLINCELTRPHSSLPGWQYFQVTFDGNVDGKFFGIDGDAKGIALEIKDSQGNSAIPGEAMPMREISHGSMKLDYTMRLVSNKQLLVSGRYKSSIRLKMAYY
;
A
#
# COMPACT_ATOMS: atom_id res chain seq x y z
N MET A 1 -91.69 37.66 27.81
CA MET A 1 -91.65 36.21 27.63
C MET A 1 -90.18 35.80 27.70
N VAL A 2 -89.69 35.36 28.87
CA VAL A 2 -88.33 35.09 29.15
C VAL A 2 -88.21 33.58 29.21
N ILE A 3 -87.40 32.98 28.28
CA ILE A 3 -87.08 31.52 28.29
C ILE A 3 -85.78 31.34 28.97
N LYS A 4 -85.79 30.67 30.13
CA LYS A 4 -84.62 30.30 30.91
C LYS A 4 -84.15 28.93 30.46
N VAL A 5 -82.97 28.86 29.79
CA VAL A 5 -82.35 27.62 29.43
C VAL A 5 -81.52 27.12 30.63
N MET A 6 -81.87 25.97 31.13
CA MET A 6 -81.28 25.32 32.21
C MET A 6 -80.12 24.36 31.69
N THR A 7 -78.88 24.74 31.79
CA THR A 7 -77.76 23.90 31.44
C THR A 7 -77.48 22.92 32.56
N GLN A 8 -77.69 21.65 32.29
CA GLN A 8 -77.41 20.56 33.21
C GLN A 8 -75.92 20.12 33.05
N HIS A 9 -75.05 20.45 33.99
CA HIS A 9 -73.69 19.97 34.05
C HIS A 9 -73.67 18.54 34.57
N HIS A 10 -73.40 17.55 33.73
CA HIS A 10 -73.07 16.19 34.11
C HIS A 10 -71.60 16.14 34.50
N TYR A 11 -71.31 16.09 35.81
CA TYR A 11 -69.99 15.75 36.29
C TYR A 11 -69.79 14.22 36.20
N TRP A 12 -68.91 13.81 35.26
CA TRP A 12 -68.45 12.43 35.23
C TRP A 12 -67.44 12.25 36.34
N VAL A 13 -67.84 11.57 37.41
CA VAL A 13 -66.94 11.18 38.48
C VAL A 13 -66.16 9.96 38.00
N VAL A 14 -64.91 10.20 37.57
CA VAL A 14 -63.98 9.13 37.20
C VAL A 14 -63.51 8.45 38.48
N PRO A 15 -63.70 7.14 38.64
CA PRO A 15 -63.29 6.42 39.85
C PRO A 15 -61.76 6.51 40.02
N PRO A 16 -61.25 6.66 41.24
CA PRO A 16 -59.81 6.86 41.50
C PRO A 16 -58.94 5.67 41.03
N SER A 17 -59.56 4.49 40.86
CA SER A 17 -58.88 3.30 40.31
C SER A 17 -58.44 3.50 38.85
N LEU A 18 -59.15 4.29 38.06
CA LEU A 18 -58.79 4.51 36.63
C LEU A 18 -57.59 5.46 36.49
N LEU A 19 -57.46 6.40 37.42
CA LEU A 19 -56.31 7.32 37.45
C LEU A 19 -54.99 6.61 37.79
N ILE A 20 -55.01 5.56 38.63
CA ILE A 20 -53.84 4.79 38.99
C ILE A 20 -53.34 3.93 37.81
N ILE A 21 -54.26 3.41 36.98
CA ILE A 21 -53.89 2.61 35.82
C ILE A 21 -53.23 3.47 34.74
N LEU A 22 -53.68 4.70 34.59
CA LEU A 22 -53.10 5.62 33.57
C LEU A 22 -51.66 6.09 33.99
N ALA A 23 -51.37 6.19 35.28
CA ALA A 23 -50.07 6.61 35.79
C ALA A 23 -48.97 5.56 35.60
N SER A 24 -49.32 4.29 35.47
CA SER A 24 -48.34 3.21 35.30
C SER A 24 -47.77 3.08 33.87
N PHE A 25 -48.36 3.72 32.90
CA PHE A 25 -47.85 3.68 31.48
C PHE A 25 -46.79 4.73 31.15
N PHE A 26 -46.46 5.65 32.08
CA PHE A 26 -45.46 6.69 31.85
C PHE A 26 -44.10 6.38 32.46
N SER A 27 -43.79 5.14 32.77
CA SER A 27 -42.43 4.74 33.14
C SER A 27 -41.55 4.74 31.88
N VAL A 28 -41.14 5.92 31.43
CA VAL A 28 -40.13 6.05 30.39
C VAL A 28 -38.79 5.61 30.99
N SER A 29 -38.37 4.41 30.70
CA SER A 29 -37.02 3.94 31.01
C SER A 29 -36.06 4.84 30.26
N GLN A 30 -35.39 5.74 30.96
CA GLN A 30 -34.24 6.47 30.41
C GLN A 30 -33.11 5.44 30.18
N ALA A 31 -32.94 5.01 28.94
CA ALA A 31 -31.77 4.28 28.54
C ALA A 31 -30.57 5.24 28.64
N SER A 32 -29.86 5.18 29.72
CA SER A 32 -28.57 5.87 29.87
C SER A 32 -27.57 5.18 28.94
N ALA A 33 -27.19 5.83 27.85
CA ALA A 33 -26.08 5.39 27.02
C ALA A 33 -24.81 5.45 27.87
N THR A 34 -24.38 4.31 28.39
CA THR A 34 -23.08 4.19 29.05
C THR A 34 -22.01 4.13 27.97
N PHE A 35 -21.11 5.09 27.95
CA PHE A 35 -19.89 5.02 27.14
C PHE A 35 -19.01 3.89 27.69
N SER A 36 -19.07 2.73 27.05
CA SER A 36 -18.31 1.55 27.44
C SER A 36 -17.19 1.21 26.44
N GLY A 37 -16.34 2.19 26.18
CA GLY A 37 -15.15 1.94 25.37
C GLY A 37 -14.38 3.22 25.04
N TRP A 38 -13.09 3.16 25.23
CA TRP A 38 -12.15 4.17 24.77
C TRP A 38 -11.33 3.55 23.65
N GLY A 39 -11.21 4.24 22.53
CA GLY A 39 -10.34 3.85 21.42
C GLY A 39 -9.30 4.94 21.17
N ILE A 40 -8.07 4.55 20.93
CA ILE A 40 -6.98 5.45 20.50
C ILE A 40 -6.62 5.06 19.08
N VAL A 41 -6.61 6.03 18.19
CA VAL A 41 -6.08 5.88 16.84
C VAL A 41 -4.79 6.68 16.77
N ASN A 42 -3.68 5.98 16.63
CA ASN A 42 -2.38 6.60 16.39
C ASN A 42 -2.15 6.70 14.90
N MET A 43 -1.69 7.87 14.44
CA MET A 43 -1.28 8.10 13.05
C MET A 43 0.17 8.56 13.08
N GLU A 44 0.99 7.84 12.33
CA GLU A 44 2.40 8.18 12.15
C GLU A 44 2.69 8.31 10.66
N GLY A 45 3.57 9.24 10.30
CA GLY A 45 3.95 9.48 8.93
C GLY A 45 5.18 10.36 8.85
N ALA A 46 5.77 10.44 7.67
CA ALA A 46 6.88 11.34 7.36
C ALA A 46 6.54 12.16 6.12
N ILE A 47 6.95 13.41 6.13
CA ILE A 47 6.97 14.25 4.94
C ILE A 47 8.40 14.22 4.41
N ILE A 48 8.55 13.77 3.16
CA ILE A 48 9.84 13.70 2.47
C ILE A 48 9.86 14.70 1.30
N ASP A 49 11.00 15.31 1.09
CA ASP A 49 11.24 16.14 -0.09
C ASP A 49 11.66 15.24 -1.24
N SER A 50 10.76 14.99 -2.18
CA SER A 50 10.98 14.13 -3.34
C SER A 50 10.33 14.72 -4.58
N ALA A 51 11.01 14.59 -5.71
CA ALA A 51 10.49 15.11 -6.97
C ALA A 51 9.27 14.37 -7.49
N CYS A 52 9.17 13.07 -7.27
CA CYS A 52 8.07 12.22 -7.73
C CYS A 52 7.51 11.34 -6.61
N ALA A 53 6.26 10.96 -6.73
CA ALA A 53 5.67 9.86 -5.97
C ALA A 53 5.73 8.56 -6.77
N ILE A 54 5.91 7.42 -6.10
CA ILE A 54 5.74 6.11 -6.72
C ILE A 54 4.24 5.78 -6.68
N SER A 55 3.66 5.37 -7.81
CA SER A 55 2.24 4.99 -7.86
C SER A 55 1.96 3.85 -6.88
N SER A 56 0.74 3.78 -6.35
CA SER A 56 0.34 2.73 -5.40
C SER A 56 0.54 1.32 -5.95
N GLU A 57 0.27 1.13 -7.23
CA GLU A 57 0.46 -0.14 -7.95
C GLU A 57 1.94 -0.55 -8.05
N SER A 58 2.85 0.43 -8.08
CA SER A 58 4.30 0.19 -8.20
C SER A 58 5.01 0.14 -6.85
N ARG A 59 4.34 0.56 -5.78
CA ARG A 59 4.92 0.59 -4.43
C ARG A 59 5.03 -0.80 -3.82
N ASP A 60 4.07 -1.66 -4.12
CA ASP A 60 4.02 -3.04 -3.67
C ASP A 60 3.57 -3.92 -4.84
N GLN A 61 4.51 -4.66 -5.42
CA GLN A 61 4.28 -5.52 -6.58
C GLN A 61 4.74 -6.94 -6.28
N THR A 62 3.90 -7.90 -6.61
CA THR A 62 4.31 -9.31 -6.67
C THR A 62 4.44 -9.72 -8.12
N ILE A 63 5.62 -10.22 -8.50
CA ILE A 63 5.91 -10.66 -9.86
C ILE A 63 6.08 -12.18 -9.84
N ASP A 64 5.17 -12.85 -10.54
CA ASP A 64 5.23 -14.30 -10.71
C ASP A 64 6.26 -14.64 -11.80
N MET A 65 7.29 -15.38 -11.42
CA MET A 65 8.41 -15.77 -12.30
C MET A 65 8.16 -17.04 -13.10
N ASP A 66 6.95 -17.61 -13.02
CA ASP A 66 6.58 -18.88 -13.64
C ASP A 66 7.46 -20.07 -13.16
N THR A 67 7.18 -21.25 -13.69
CA THR A 67 8.01 -22.43 -13.47
C THR A 67 9.08 -22.53 -14.54
N VAL A 68 10.34 -22.56 -14.14
CA VAL A 68 11.49 -22.69 -15.03
C VAL A 68 12.09 -24.08 -14.90
N PRO A 69 12.22 -24.86 -15.98
CA PRO A 69 12.90 -26.15 -15.96
C PRO A 69 14.40 -25.99 -15.60
N THR A 70 14.91 -26.85 -14.74
CA THR A 70 16.34 -26.81 -14.35
C THR A 70 17.27 -26.98 -15.54
N GLY A 71 16.87 -27.76 -16.55
CA GLY A 71 17.62 -27.95 -17.79
C GLY A 71 17.85 -26.63 -18.56
N GLU A 72 16.91 -25.71 -18.55
CA GLU A 72 17.06 -24.39 -19.20
C GLU A 72 18.18 -23.59 -18.51
N ILE A 73 18.20 -23.57 -17.17
CA ILE A 73 19.24 -22.85 -16.43
C ILE A 73 20.61 -23.52 -16.57
N ILE A 74 20.66 -24.86 -16.68
CA ILE A 74 21.92 -25.58 -16.88
C ILE A 74 22.53 -25.28 -18.25
N GLN A 75 21.71 -25.26 -19.31
CA GLN A 75 22.15 -25.05 -20.66
C GLN A 75 22.46 -23.60 -20.99
N GLU A 76 21.57 -22.69 -20.63
CA GLU A 76 21.63 -21.28 -20.99
C GLU A 76 22.38 -20.44 -19.92
N GLY A 77 22.48 -20.93 -18.69
CA GLY A 77 22.96 -20.16 -17.55
C GLY A 77 21.93 -19.20 -16.96
N PHE A 78 20.76 -19.03 -17.58
CA PHE A 78 19.68 -18.17 -17.14
C PHE A 78 18.31 -18.68 -17.61
N GLY A 79 17.25 -18.26 -16.94
CA GLY A 79 15.87 -18.50 -17.33
C GLY A 79 15.27 -17.33 -18.12
N ARG A 80 14.00 -17.46 -18.46
CA ARG A 80 13.27 -16.44 -19.23
C ARG A 80 13.21 -15.11 -18.48
N SER A 81 13.28 -14.02 -19.25
CA SER A 81 13.12 -12.68 -18.73
C SER A 81 11.66 -12.32 -18.53
N LYS A 82 11.32 -11.76 -17.37
CA LYS A 82 9.99 -11.25 -17.02
C LYS A 82 10.05 -9.72 -16.94
N PRO A 83 9.25 -8.99 -17.72
CA PRO A 83 9.22 -7.53 -17.65
C PRO A 83 8.43 -7.06 -16.41
N PHE A 84 8.84 -5.95 -15.82
CA PHE A 84 8.08 -5.20 -14.84
C PHE A 84 8.36 -3.71 -14.99
N SER A 85 7.54 -2.87 -14.39
CA SER A 85 7.73 -1.43 -14.47
C SER A 85 7.41 -0.73 -13.17
N ILE A 86 8.08 0.40 -12.96
CA ILE A 86 7.84 1.31 -11.85
C ILE A 86 7.29 2.59 -12.43
N LYS A 87 6.06 2.97 -12.03
CA LYS A 87 5.40 4.19 -12.46
C LYS A 87 5.61 5.28 -11.42
N LEU A 88 6.23 6.37 -11.85
CA LEU A 88 6.36 7.61 -11.10
C LEU A 88 5.25 8.56 -11.52
N ILE A 89 4.67 9.25 -10.55
CA ILE A 89 3.56 10.18 -10.75
C ILE A 89 3.83 11.49 -10.01
N ASN A 90 3.13 12.55 -10.43
CA ASN A 90 3.20 13.87 -9.81
C ASN A 90 4.65 14.36 -9.68
N CYS A 91 5.44 14.18 -10.77
CA CYS A 91 6.80 14.65 -10.80
C CYS A 91 6.83 16.16 -10.93
N GLU A 92 7.38 16.82 -9.92
CA GLU A 92 7.59 18.28 -9.86
C GLU A 92 9.09 18.55 -9.80
N LEU A 93 9.57 19.35 -10.75
CA LEU A 93 11.00 19.66 -10.86
C LEU A 93 11.41 20.82 -9.95
N THR A 94 10.47 21.68 -9.57
CA THR A 94 10.70 22.83 -8.71
C THR A 94 10.74 22.41 -7.24
N ARG A 95 11.70 22.96 -6.48
CA ARG A 95 11.74 22.82 -5.03
C ARG A 95 11.04 24.02 -4.40
N PRO A 96 9.82 23.85 -3.85
CA PRO A 96 9.13 24.96 -3.19
C PRO A 96 9.93 25.41 -1.96
N HIS A 97 10.03 26.72 -1.77
CA HIS A 97 10.69 27.35 -0.61
C HIS A 97 12.18 27.01 -0.43
N SER A 98 12.87 26.63 -1.49
CA SER A 98 14.30 26.31 -1.47
C SER A 98 15.08 27.25 -2.38
N SER A 99 16.29 27.64 -1.95
CA SER A 99 17.29 28.31 -2.80
C SER A 99 18.08 27.33 -3.67
N LEU A 100 17.84 26.02 -3.52
CA LEU A 100 18.50 25.00 -4.32
C LEU A 100 17.89 24.94 -5.73
N PRO A 101 18.69 24.55 -6.74
CA PRO A 101 18.18 24.32 -8.08
C PRO A 101 17.11 23.23 -8.08
N GLY A 102 16.21 23.24 -9.06
CA GLY A 102 15.21 22.22 -9.25
C GLY A 102 15.82 20.85 -9.49
N TRP A 103 15.01 19.82 -9.33
CA TRP A 103 15.39 18.43 -9.58
C TRP A 103 15.63 18.21 -11.07
N GLN A 104 16.77 17.62 -11.43
CA GLN A 104 17.13 17.33 -12.82
C GLN A 104 17.32 15.84 -13.07
N TYR A 105 17.81 15.12 -12.08
CA TYR A 105 18.18 13.72 -12.21
C TYR A 105 17.66 12.90 -11.04
N PHE A 106 17.57 11.60 -11.27
CA PHE A 106 17.32 10.64 -10.22
C PHE A 106 18.18 9.38 -10.41
N GLN A 107 18.41 8.68 -9.33
CA GLN A 107 18.99 7.34 -9.31
C GLN A 107 18.08 6.35 -8.60
N VAL A 108 18.06 5.14 -9.12
CA VAL A 108 17.35 3.99 -8.54
C VAL A 108 18.35 3.06 -7.90
N THR A 109 18.08 2.61 -6.70
CA THR A 109 18.83 1.56 -6.03
C THR A 109 17.87 0.43 -5.69
N PHE A 110 18.18 -0.77 -6.14
CA PHE A 110 17.51 -1.98 -5.68
C PHE A 110 18.32 -2.60 -4.54
N ASP A 111 17.67 -2.94 -3.45
CA ASP A 111 18.28 -3.47 -2.24
C ASP A 111 17.59 -4.77 -1.83
N GLY A 112 18.37 -5.78 -1.44
CA GLY A 112 17.86 -7.09 -1.08
C GLY A 112 18.98 -8.04 -0.63
N ASN A 113 18.66 -9.31 -0.47
CA ASN A 113 19.68 -10.33 -0.16
C ASN A 113 20.72 -10.35 -1.29
N VAL A 114 21.98 -10.48 -0.90
CA VAL A 114 23.11 -10.44 -1.84
C VAL A 114 23.57 -11.87 -2.17
N ASP A 115 23.73 -12.16 -3.46
CA ASP A 115 24.40 -13.37 -3.96
C ASP A 115 25.40 -12.96 -5.07
N GLY A 116 26.62 -12.64 -4.66
CA GLY A 116 27.62 -12.01 -5.51
C GLY A 116 27.14 -10.64 -6.02
N LYS A 117 26.98 -10.49 -7.32
CA LYS A 117 26.45 -9.28 -7.96
C LYS A 117 24.93 -9.35 -8.25
N PHE A 118 24.30 -10.45 -7.87
CA PHE A 118 22.88 -10.71 -8.09
C PHE A 118 22.10 -10.66 -6.78
N PHE A 119 20.77 -10.68 -6.89
CA PHE A 119 19.89 -10.76 -5.74
C PHE A 119 19.70 -12.21 -5.33
N GLY A 120 19.94 -12.49 -4.06
CA GLY A 120 19.75 -13.82 -3.48
C GLY A 120 18.25 -14.17 -3.40
N ILE A 121 18.00 -15.45 -3.35
CA ILE A 121 16.69 -16.04 -3.16
C ILE A 121 16.59 -16.76 -1.82
N ASP A 122 15.37 -16.85 -1.30
CA ASP A 122 15.00 -17.67 -0.15
C ASP A 122 14.15 -18.85 -0.63
N GLY A 123 14.20 -19.97 0.07
CA GLY A 123 13.39 -21.16 -0.20
C GLY A 123 14.22 -22.43 -0.37
N ASP A 124 13.59 -23.44 -1.01
CA ASP A 124 14.17 -24.77 -1.19
C ASP A 124 15.08 -24.85 -2.42
N ALA A 125 14.83 -24.04 -3.44
CA ALA A 125 15.65 -23.97 -4.65
C ALA A 125 17.07 -23.47 -4.31
N LYS A 126 18.09 -24.01 -4.97
CA LYS A 126 19.50 -23.62 -4.80
C LYS A 126 20.18 -23.51 -6.16
N GLY A 127 21.33 -22.84 -6.19
CA GLY A 127 22.14 -22.72 -7.40
C GLY A 127 21.66 -21.63 -8.36
N ILE A 128 20.71 -20.80 -7.92
CA ILE A 128 20.14 -19.69 -8.70
C ILE A 128 20.14 -18.39 -7.91
N ALA A 129 20.19 -17.29 -8.62
CA ALA A 129 20.01 -15.93 -8.11
C ALA A 129 19.11 -15.14 -9.06
N LEU A 130 18.71 -13.93 -8.72
CA LEU A 130 17.87 -13.07 -9.54
C LEU A 130 18.70 -11.90 -10.09
N GLU A 131 18.62 -11.69 -11.40
CA GLU A 131 19.18 -10.54 -12.10
C GLU A 131 18.08 -9.56 -12.49
N ILE A 132 18.30 -8.26 -12.25
CA ILE A 132 17.43 -7.17 -12.70
C ILE A 132 18.23 -6.30 -13.68
N LYS A 133 17.61 -5.95 -14.81
CA LYS A 133 18.18 -5.03 -15.79
C LYS A 133 17.20 -3.93 -16.15
N ASP A 134 17.74 -2.76 -16.43
CA ASP A 134 16.96 -1.67 -17.02
C ASP A 134 16.79 -1.85 -18.54
N SER A 135 16.05 -0.94 -19.15
CA SER A 135 15.82 -0.94 -20.61
C SER A 135 17.08 -0.65 -21.44
N GLN A 136 18.15 -0.18 -20.83
CA GLN A 136 19.44 0.07 -21.47
C GLN A 136 20.42 -1.11 -21.30
N GLY A 137 20.01 -2.15 -20.55
CA GLY A 137 20.82 -3.33 -20.29
C GLY A 137 21.74 -3.24 -19.09
N ASN A 138 21.70 -2.16 -18.31
CA ASN A 138 22.45 -2.04 -17.06
C ASN A 138 21.88 -2.99 -16.03
N SER A 139 22.74 -3.83 -15.43
CA SER A 139 22.34 -4.72 -14.34
C SER A 139 22.33 -3.96 -13.01
N ALA A 140 21.28 -4.14 -12.23
CA ALA A 140 21.21 -3.68 -10.86
C ALA A 140 22.06 -4.59 -9.96
N ILE A 141 22.88 -3.99 -9.12
CA ILE A 141 23.64 -4.68 -8.08
C ILE A 141 22.99 -4.34 -6.74
N PRO A 142 22.74 -5.33 -5.86
CA PRO A 142 22.08 -5.06 -4.58
C PRO A 142 22.80 -3.97 -3.76
N GLY A 143 22.04 -2.93 -3.39
CA GLY A 143 22.54 -1.80 -2.60
C GLY A 143 23.33 -0.74 -3.37
N GLU A 144 23.63 -0.94 -4.66
CA GLU A 144 24.32 0.03 -5.49
C GLU A 144 23.35 0.87 -6.33
N ALA A 145 23.67 2.14 -6.51
CA ALA A 145 22.86 3.04 -7.34
C ALA A 145 23.08 2.73 -8.82
N MET A 146 21.99 2.61 -9.56
CA MET A 146 22.01 2.49 -11.03
C MET A 146 22.44 3.82 -11.67
N PRO A 147 22.76 3.85 -12.97
CA PRO A 147 23.09 5.07 -13.69
C PRO A 147 22.03 6.15 -13.51
N MET A 148 22.48 7.40 -13.40
CA MET A 148 21.60 8.57 -13.35
C MET A 148 20.71 8.65 -14.59
N ARG A 149 19.47 9.10 -14.38
CA ARG A 149 18.50 9.35 -15.45
C ARG A 149 17.87 10.73 -15.23
N GLU A 150 17.55 11.37 -16.33
CA GLU A 150 16.83 12.64 -16.31
C GLU A 150 15.39 12.45 -15.82
N ILE A 151 14.92 13.43 -15.07
CA ILE A 151 13.55 13.49 -14.58
C ILE A 151 12.71 14.34 -15.52
N SER A 152 11.49 13.89 -15.81
CA SER A 152 10.52 14.64 -16.60
C SER A 152 9.32 15.03 -15.73
N HIS A 153 8.76 16.20 -15.99
CA HIS A 153 7.54 16.67 -15.31
C HIS A 153 6.34 15.72 -15.57
N GLY A 154 5.49 15.56 -14.58
CA GLY A 154 4.23 14.83 -14.68
C GLY A 154 4.34 13.37 -14.30
N SER A 155 4.48 12.46 -15.26
CA SER A 155 4.57 11.02 -14.99
C SER A 155 5.64 10.34 -15.85
N MET A 156 6.31 9.35 -15.26
CA MET A 156 7.34 8.56 -15.91
C MET A 156 7.09 7.08 -15.67
N LYS A 157 7.49 6.26 -16.63
CA LYS A 157 7.51 4.82 -16.52
C LYS A 157 8.94 4.31 -16.65
N LEU A 158 9.38 3.57 -15.66
CA LEU A 158 10.69 2.94 -15.62
C LEU A 158 10.53 1.47 -15.89
N ASP A 159 10.98 1.03 -17.07
CA ASP A 159 10.86 -0.36 -17.49
C ASP A 159 12.12 -1.14 -17.11
N TYR A 160 11.91 -2.32 -16.54
CA TYR A 160 12.92 -3.26 -16.11
C TYR A 160 12.55 -4.66 -16.58
N THR A 161 13.55 -5.52 -16.57
CA THR A 161 13.38 -6.97 -16.74
C THR A 161 14.05 -7.68 -15.58
N MET A 162 13.50 -8.82 -15.16
CA MET A 162 14.15 -9.72 -14.22
C MET A 162 14.21 -11.12 -14.77
N ARG A 163 15.22 -11.87 -14.36
CA ARG A 163 15.37 -13.28 -14.72
C ARG A 163 16.16 -14.04 -13.68
N LEU A 164 15.96 -15.34 -13.62
CA LEU A 164 16.83 -16.23 -12.87
C LEU A 164 18.15 -16.41 -13.60
N VAL A 165 19.23 -16.46 -12.86
CA VAL A 165 20.58 -16.74 -13.37
C VAL A 165 21.23 -17.82 -12.49
N SER A 166 22.08 -18.64 -13.09
CA SER A 166 22.92 -19.56 -12.33
C SER A 166 23.94 -18.78 -11.50
N ASN A 167 24.05 -19.08 -10.21
CA ASN A 167 25.10 -18.55 -9.35
C ASN A 167 26.32 -19.48 -9.27
N LYS A 168 26.39 -20.49 -10.14
CA LYS A 168 27.45 -21.51 -10.26
C LYS A 168 27.54 -22.48 -9.07
N GLN A 169 26.58 -22.50 -8.19
CA GLN A 169 26.44 -23.52 -7.16
C GLN A 169 25.62 -24.70 -7.67
N LEU A 170 25.57 -25.79 -6.90
CA LEU A 170 24.75 -26.95 -7.24
C LEU A 170 23.28 -26.54 -7.38
N LEU A 171 22.70 -26.79 -8.55
CA LEU A 171 21.32 -26.51 -8.83
C LEU A 171 20.41 -27.53 -8.16
N VAL A 172 19.50 -27.05 -7.32
CA VAL A 172 18.47 -27.86 -6.64
C VAL A 172 17.11 -27.27 -6.97
N SER A 173 16.21 -28.12 -7.46
CA SER A 173 14.82 -27.74 -7.73
C SER A 173 14.07 -27.49 -6.45
N GLY A 174 13.14 -26.53 -6.44
CA GLY A 174 12.34 -26.18 -5.29
C GLY A 174 11.58 -24.86 -5.50
N ARG A 175 10.86 -24.46 -4.48
CA ARG A 175 10.22 -23.13 -4.44
C ARG A 175 11.26 -22.09 -4.06
N TYR A 176 11.09 -20.89 -4.59
CA TYR A 176 11.93 -19.75 -4.26
C TYR A 176 11.08 -18.48 -4.18
N LYS A 177 11.60 -17.50 -3.45
CA LYS A 177 11.11 -16.13 -3.39
C LYS A 177 12.30 -15.19 -3.20
N SER A 178 12.13 -13.93 -3.57
CA SER A 178 13.06 -12.87 -3.25
C SER A 178 12.27 -11.61 -2.91
N SER A 179 12.73 -10.85 -1.94
CA SER A 179 12.13 -9.55 -1.59
C SER A 179 13.16 -8.46 -1.86
N ILE A 180 12.81 -7.55 -2.75
CA ILE A 180 13.69 -6.48 -3.21
C ILE A 180 13.03 -5.15 -2.89
N ARG A 181 13.76 -4.27 -2.24
CA ARG A 181 13.34 -2.90 -1.92
C ARG A 181 13.87 -1.94 -2.96
N LEU A 182 13.05 -0.98 -3.33
CA LEU A 182 13.40 0.11 -4.21
C LEU A 182 13.66 1.37 -3.39
N LYS A 183 14.78 2.04 -3.67
CA LYS A 183 15.11 3.37 -3.15
C LYS A 183 15.32 4.31 -4.33
N MET A 184 14.88 5.55 -4.18
CA MET A 184 15.12 6.60 -5.18
C MET A 184 15.81 7.79 -4.52
N ALA A 185 16.82 8.32 -5.18
CA ALA A 185 17.50 9.56 -4.82
C ALA A 185 17.33 10.56 -5.95
N TYR A 186 17.07 11.82 -5.60
CA TYR A 186 16.85 12.92 -6.54
C TYR A 186 17.95 13.99 -6.39
N TYR A 187 18.38 14.56 -7.54
CA TYR A 187 19.47 15.52 -7.63
C TYR A 187 19.09 16.74 -8.45
#